data_c82b18ab1e5015e49941849a09880f18
#
_entry.id   c82b18ab1e5015e49941849a09880f18
#
_cell.length_a   1.000
_cell.length_b   1.000
_cell.length_c   1.000
_cell.angle_alpha   90.00
_cell.angle_beta   90.00
_cell.angle_gamma   90.00
#
_symmetry.space_group_name_H-M   'P 1'
#
loop_
_entity.id
_entity.type
_entity.pdbx_description
1 polymer ?
#
loop_
_entity_poly.entity_id
_entity_poly.type
_entity_poly.pdbx_seq_one_letter_code
_entity_poly.pdbx_strand_id
1 'polypeptide(L)'
;MDWDLCPRRAPELEINEVTDGFLVHQRDRDRLHFLNPTAALVLESCDGTLRAGELPGLVAAAFGLDAPPTDDIEACVTALLREGLLVGAGVSPAV
;
A
#
# COMPACT_ATOMS: atom_id res chain seq x y z
N MET A 1 6.72 -13.20 1.87
CA MET A 1 6.45 -12.09 0.93
C MET A 1 7.73 -11.74 0.19
N ASP A 2 7.59 -11.35 -1.06
CA ASP A 2 8.74 -10.91 -1.85
C ASP A 2 9.01 -9.43 -1.57
N TRP A 3 10.02 -9.17 -0.77
CA TRP A 3 10.35 -7.81 -0.37
C TRP A 3 11.01 -6.99 -1.47
N ASP A 4 11.43 -7.64 -2.55
CA ASP A 4 11.97 -6.92 -3.71
C ASP A 4 10.89 -6.47 -4.68
N LEU A 5 9.67 -6.86 -4.43
CA LEU A 5 8.53 -6.42 -5.23
C LEU A 5 8.39 -4.92 -5.16
N CYS A 6 8.11 -4.30 -6.30
CA CYS A 6 7.84 -2.86 -6.37
C CYS A 6 6.38 -2.66 -6.71
N PRO A 7 5.50 -2.70 -5.72
CA PRO A 7 4.06 -2.59 -6.00
C PRO A 7 3.70 -1.17 -6.44
N ARG A 8 2.58 -1.10 -7.14
CA ARG A 8 2.08 0.16 -7.65
C ARG A 8 0.60 0.26 -7.36
N ARG A 9 0.14 1.47 -7.08
CA ARG A 9 -1.29 1.69 -6.88
C ARG A 9 -2.04 1.32 -8.15
N ALA A 10 -3.21 0.71 -7.97
CA ALA A 10 -4.10 0.43 -9.09
C ALA A 10 -4.56 1.76 -9.68
N PRO A 11 -4.89 1.79 -10.96
CA PRO A 11 -5.40 3.00 -11.58
C PRO A 11 -6.83 3.29 -11.10
N GLU A 12 -7.27 4.52 -11.29
CA GLU A 12 -8.65 4.92 -11.04
C GLU A 12 -9.10 4.76 -9.59
N LEU A 13 -8.19 5.00 -8.66
CA LEU A 13 -8.55 5.04 -7.26
C LEU A 13 -8.85 6.48 -6.86
N GLU A 14 -9.95 6.64 -6.12
CA GLU A 14 -10.32 7.93 -5.56
C GLU A 14 -10.13 7.84 -4.06
N ILE A 15 -9.25 8.66 -3.50
CA ILE A 15 -8.88 8.59 -2.10
C ILE A 15 -9.36 9.83 -1.39
N ASN A 16 -10.17 9.65 -0.35
CA ASN A 16 -10.71 10.76 0.42
C ASN A 16 -10.41 10.57 1.90
N GLU A 17 -9.88 11.61 2.52
CA GLU A 17 -9.61 11.58 3.93
C GLU A 17 -10.91 11.69 4.72
N VAL A 18 -11.03 10.87 5.78
CA VAL A 18 -12.15 10.92 6.72
C VAL A 18 -11.58 11.01 8.12
N THR A 19 -12.46 11.04 9.13
CA THR A 19 -12.04 11.31 10.50
C THR A 19 -10.92 10.41 10.99
N ASP A 20 -11.03 9.11 10.77
CA ASP A 20 -10.08 8.16 11.35
C ASP A 20 -9.23 7.46 10.30
N GLY A 21 -9.24 7.93 9.07
CA GLY A 21 -8.48 7.26 8.03
C GLY A 21 -8.88 7.77 6.67
N PHE A 22 -9.01 6.84 5.73
CA PHE A 22 -9.26 7.20 4.34
C PHE A 22 -10.27 6.23 3.74
N LEU A 23 -11.16 6.77 2.91
CA LEU A 23 -12.02 5.97 2.07
C LEU A 23 -11.43 5.95 0.67
N VAL A 24 -11.25 4.76 0.14
CA VAL A 24 -10.73 4.57 -1.21
C VAL A 24 -11.83 3.97 -2.06
N HIS A 25 -12.23 4.71 -3.09
CA HIS A 25 -13.20 4.21 -4.03
C HIS A 25 -12.46 3.60 -5.22
N GLN A 26 -12.65 2.31 -5.40
CA GLN A 26 -12.05 1.56 -6.50
C GLN A 26 -13.06 1.59 -7.64
N ARG A 27 -12.88 2.55 -8.53
CA ARG A 27 -13.94 2.89 -9.49
C ARG A 27 -14.22 1.79 -10.50
N ASP A 28 -13.18 1.10 -10.93
CA ASP A 28 -13.34 0.05 -11.93
C ASP A 28 -14.10 -1.17 -11.38
N ARG A 29 -14.15 -1.33 -10.07
CA ARG A 29 -14.88 -2.42 -9.43
C ARG A 29 -16.06 -1.90 -8.61
N ASP A 30 -16.23 -0.59 -8.54
CA ASP A 30 -17.29 0.05 -7.77
C ASP A 30 -17.29 -0.45 -6.33
N ARG A 31 -16.13 -0.43 -5.68
CA ARG A 31 -15.98 -0.87 -4.30
C ARG A 31 -15.38 0.22 -3.46
N LEU A 32 -15.80 0.28 -2.20
CA LEU A 32 -15.26 1.20 -1.22
C LEU A 32 -14.45 0.44 -0.20
N HIS A 33 -13.30 0.97 0.15
CA HIS A 33 -12.42 0.39 1.15
C HIS A 33 -12.07 1.45 2.18
N PHE A 34 -12.14 1.09 3.45
CA PHE A 34 -11.63 1.96 4.50
C PHE A 34 -10.20 1.57 4.81
N LEU A 35 -9.31 2.55 4.80
CA LEU A 35 -7.91 2.33 5.16
C LEU A 35 -7.57 3.16 6.39
N ASN A 36 -6.89 2.54 7.36
CA ASN A 36 -6.35 3.31 8.47
C ASN A 36 -5.15 4.12 7.95
N PRO A 37 -4.62 5.05 8.75
CA PRO A 37 -3.53 5.90 8.28
C PRO A 37 -2.30 5.12 7.81
N THR A 38 -1.97 4.02 8.46
CA THR A 38 -0.83 3.22 8.04
C THR A 38 -1.03 2.63 6.66
N ALA A 39 -2.19 2.01 6.44
CA ALA A 39 -2.49 1.42 5.14
C ALA A 39 -2.57 2.47 4.05
N ALA A 40 -3.09 3.65 4.36
CA ALA A 40 -3.16 4.74 3.40
C ALA A 40 -1.76 5.20 3.01
N LEU A 41 -0.85 5.33 3.98
CA LEU A 41 0.53 5.71 3.68
C LEU A 41 1.20 4.67 2.79
N VAL A 42 0.99 3.40 3.09
CA VAL A 42 1.55 2.33 2.27
C VAL A 42 1.02 2.44 0.84
N LEU A 43 -0.29 2.60 0.68
CA LEU A 43 -0.87 2.70 -0.65
C LEU A 43 -0.33 3.91 -1.41
N GLU A 44 -0.25 5.06 -0.74
CA GLU A 44 0.23 6.28 -1.38
C GLU A 44 1.70 6.21 -1.77
N SER A 45 2.48 5.42 -1.03
CA SER A 45 3.92 5.33 -1.27
C SER A 45 4.27 4.38 -2.39
N CYS A 46 3.35 3.55 -2.81
CA CYS A 46 3.62 2.54 -3.82
C CYS A 46 3.39 3.09 -5.21
N ASP A 47 4.47 3.47 -5.86
CA ASP A 47 4.42 4.09 -7.18
C ASP A 47 5.13 3.26 -8.25
N GLY A 48 5.50 2.03 -7.92
CA GLY A 48 6.18 1.15 -8.84
C GLY A 48 7.70 1.24 -8.79
N THR A 49 8.23 2.18 -8.02
CA THR A 49 9.69 2.35 -7.91
C THR A 49 10.21 1.99 -6.52
N LEU A 50 9.35 2.03 -5.51
CA LEU A 50 9.73 1.73 -4.13
C LEU A 50 9.56 0.24 -3.89
N ARG A 51 10.62 -0.40 -3.38
CA ARG A 51 10.52 -1.82 -3.05
C ARG A 51 9.74 -2.02 -1.77
N ALA A 52 8.98 -3.11 -1.71
CA ALA A 52 8.20 -3.42 -0.52
C ALA A 52 9.08 -3.45 0.74
N GLY A 53 10.32 -3.88 0.59
CA GLY A 53 11.25 -3.94 1.72
C GLY A 53 11.58 -2.60 2.33
N GLU A 54 11.30 -1.51 1.63
CA GLU A 54 11.54 -0.18 2.16
C GLU A 54 10.36 0.36 2.95
N LEU A 55 9.20 -0.26 2.83
CA LEU A 55 7.99 0.24 3.47
C LEU A 55 8.03 0.20 5.00
N PRO A 56 8.52 -0.87 5.64
CA PRO A 56 8.54 -0.87 7.10
C PRO A 56 9.33 0.30 7.69
N GLY A 57 10.49 0.60 7.12
CA GLY A 57 11.30 1.71 7.58
C GLY A 57 10.63 3.05 7.32
N LEU A 58 9.99 3.18 6.17
CA LEU A 58 9.29 4.41 5.82
C LEU A 58 8.14 4.66 6.80
N VAL A 59 7.37 3.63 7.12
CA VAL A 59 6.27 3.75 8.06
C VAL A 59 6.79 4.08 9.47
N ALA A 60 7.87 3.42 9.88
CA ALA A 60 8.45 3.71 11.19
C ALA A 60 8.87 5.18 11.28
N ALA A 61 9.49 5.70 10.23
CA ALA A 61 9.93 7.09 10.23
C ALA A 61 8.74 8.05 10.26
N ALA A 62 7.70 7.73 9.49
CA ALA A 62 6.55 8.62 9.39
C ALA A 62 5.77 8.72 10.68
N PHE A 63 5.69 7.62 11.43
CA PHE A 63 4.89 7.59 12.66
C PHE A 63 5.73 7.58 13.94
N GLY A 64 7.04 7.75 13.81
CA GLY A 64 7.90 7.82 14.98
C GLY A 64 7.98 6.52 15.77
N LEU A 65 7.97 5.39 15.08
CA LEU A 65 8.01 4.09 15.72
C LEU A 65 9.45 3.71 16.06
N ASP A 66 9.63 2.99 17.18
CA ASP A 66 10.95 2.56 17.60
C ASP A 66 11.54 1.49 16.71
N ALA A 67 10.70 0.70 16.08
CA ALA A 67 11.15 -0.39 15.24
C ALA A 67 10.25 -0.49 14.03
N PRO A 68 10.77 -0.97 12.89
CA PRO A 68 9.94 -1.14 11.71
C PRO A 68 8.86 -2.19 11.95
N PRO A 69 7.59 -1.89 11.64
CA PRO A 69 6.49 -2.82 11.85
C PRO A 69 6.39 -3.83 10.70
N THR A 70 7.40 -4.67 10.58
CA THR A 70 7.55 -5.53 9.41
C THR A 70 6.38 -6.46 9.19
N ASP A 71 5.92 -7.13 10.25
CA ASP A 71 4.82 -8.08 10.10
C ASP A 71 3.51 -7.38 9.74
N ASP A 72 3.28 -6.22 10.34
CA ASP A 72 2.07 -5.45 10.03
C ASP A 72 2.10 -4.96 8.59
N ILE A 73 3.26 -4.56 8.11
CA ILE A 73 3.39 -4.08 6.73
C ILE A 73 3.20 -5.24 5.75
N GLU A 74 3.75 -6.40 6.07
CA GLU A 74 3.54 -7.56 5.21
C GLU A 74 2.05 -7.89 5.08
N ALA A 75 1.34 -7.90 6.19
CA ALA A 75 -0.10 -8.17 6.18
C ALA A 75 -0.84 -7.10 5.39
N CYS A 76 -0.44 -5.84 5.56
CA CYS A 76 -1.07 -4.72 4.88
C CYS A 76 -0.89 -4.82 3.37
N VAL A 77 0.34 -5.01 2.91
CA VAL A 77 0.62 -5.10 1.47
C VAL A 77 -0.10 -6.29 0.87
N THR A 78 -0.07 -7.43 1.58
CA THR A 78 -0.76 -8.63 1.10
C THR A 78 -2.25 -8.36 0.92
N ALA A 79 -2.87 -7.69 1.89
CA ALA A 79 -4.29 -7.39 1.82
C ALA A 79 -4.58 -6.43 0.66
N LEU A 80 -3.76 -5.40 0.49
CA LEU A 80 -3.97 -4.44 -0.59
C LEU A 80 -3.82 -5.09 -1.96
N LEU A 81 -2.86 -6.01 -2.09
CA LEU A 81 -2.71 -6.77 -3.34
C LEU A 81 -3.92 -7.66 -3.59
N ARG A 82 -4.40 -8.31 -2.54
CA ARG A 82 -5.56 -9.20 -2.67
C ARG A 82 -6.80 -8.43 -3.10
N GLU A 83 -6.98 -7.23 -2.57
CA GLU A 83 -8.14 -6.42 -2.90
C GLU A 83 -7.98 -5.70 -4.24
N GLY A 84 -6.81 -5.78 -4.85
CA GLY A 84 -6.58 -5.13 -6.13
C GLY A 84 -6.32 -3.64 -6.03
N LEU A 85 -6.07 -3.14 -4.82
CA LEU A 85 -5.70 -1.74 -4.63
C LEU A 85 -4.23 -1.50 -4.95
N LEU A 86 -3.41 -2.53 -4.78
CA LEU A 86 -2.04 -2.53 -5.27
C LEU A 86 -1.90 -3.60 -6.32
N VAL A 87 -1.04 -3.35 -7.29
CA VAL A 87 -0.67 -4.35 -8.28
C VAL A 87 0.83 -4.57 -8.17
N GLY A 88 1.24 -5.82 -8.30
CA GLY A 88 2.64 -6.18 -8.17
C GLY A 88 3.40 -6.00 -9.47
N ALA A 89 3.20 -4.89 -10.12
CA ALA A 89 3.70 -4.71 -11.47
C ALA A 89 5.21 -4.68 -11.57
N GLY A 90 5.88 -4.33 -10.51
CA GLY A 90 7.32 -4.27 -10.55
C GLY A 90 7.99 -5.62 -10.62
N VAL A 91 7.21 -6.67 -10.46
CA VAL A 91 7.77 -8.01 -10.38
C VAL A 91 8.30 -8.51 -11.70
N SER A 92 7.62 -8.22 -12.77
CA SER A 92 7.96 -8.85 -14.02
C SER A 92 8.08 -7.86 -15.15
N PRO A 93 8.93 -6.89 -14.97
CA PRO A 93 9.08 -5.91 -16.03
C PRO A 93 9.67 -6.50 -17.28
N ALA A 94 10.38 -7.54 -17.10
CA ALA A 94 11.15 -8.08 -18.20
C ALA A 94 10.33 -8.85 -19.20
N VAL A 95 9.15 -9.06 -18.88
CA VAL A 95 8.37 -9.81 -19.85
C VAL A 95 8.19 -9.04 -21.12
#